data_2baf37d55e76754d86251c235de4ab89
#
_entry.id   2baf37d55e76754d86251c235de4ab89
#
_cell.length_a   1.000
_cell.length_b   1.000
_cell.length_c   1.000
_cell.angle_alpha   90.00
_cell.angle_beta   90.00
_cell.angle_gamma   90.00
#
_symmetry.space_group_name_H-M   'P 1'
#
loop_
_entity.id
_entity.type
_entity.pdbx_description
1 polymer ?
#
loop_
_entity_poly.entity_id
_entity_poly.type
_entity_poly.pdbx_seq_one_letter_code
_entity_poly.pdbx_strand_id
1 'polypeptide(L)'
;MPKEADHLEGGGEKESKEERMQDASEETVRKSVQANTLSLHRGNTSEASPPMFASVEELMETAKGVTNMTLAHEIMVNQAFEVKPAELPEGSVERRVKEIMHKAFWDCLEAQLKENPPSYGHAIKLLAEIKETLLSFLVPGHGRLRSSIEEVLDLPLIQQQAENGALDISRLSHFIVGMMGSLCAPCRDEDINKLKEIPDIVPLLKAIFSVLDLMKVDMANFAVSSIRPHLMQQSVEYERSKFQEFVEKQPNALDYTEKWLEDTVRCLREADGSSAASSDSSSLLPLNVHNHAYLRLLRWDHASDPFPETVLMDQVRFQEMQHEAEQLVLLSSVLLVVYTTTGEAISGLPGLMETLKNIVSVMLADMYTPSFSTQEALATIGEKLCVELSQCLSQHGYSPFSADRKTTLRGQISATMQPDNSVRKLMDSRVQSYLLASLESSQHKTPPPLPGGLVPVGRELKELAVRFSRLVNFNKLVFSPFYQKILHKILTTGESP
;
A
#
# COMPACT_ATOMS: atom_id res chain seq x y z
N MET A 1 61.55 -36.27 32.84
CA MET A 1 60.78 -35.75 33.99
C MET A 1 60.36 -34.30 33.70
N PRO A 2 59.21 -33.94 34.12
CA PRO A 2 57.98 -33.69 33.33
C PRO A 2 57.54 -32.23 33.43
N LYS A 3 56.58 -31.82 32.63
CA LYS A 3 55.15 -31.56 32.92
C LYS A 3 54.52 -30.85 31.73
N GLU A 4 53.55 -31.43 31.13
CA GLU A 4 52.08 -31.20 31.25
C GLU A 4 51.63 -29.78 30.98
N ALA A 5 50.89 -29.70 29.90
CA ALA A 5 49.43 -29.54 29.68
C ALA A 5 49.03 -28.08 29.65
N ASP A 6 48.33 -27.62 28.65
CA ASP A 6 46.88 -27.74 28.59
C ASP A 6 46.31 -27.30 27.20
N HIS A 7 45.33 -28.06 26.77
CA HIS A 7 44.37 -27.76 25.73
C HIS A 7 43.54 -26.56 26.09
N LEU A 8 43.14 -25.76 25.11
CA LEU A 8 41.78 -25.24 25.06
C LEU A 8 41.33 -24.94 23.63
N GLU A 9 40.24 -25.55 23.30
CA GLU A 9 39.42 -25.44 22.10
C GLU A 9 38.95 -23.99 21.87
N GLY A 10 38.85 -23.60 20.63
CA GLY A 10 38.27 -22.36 20.19
C GLY A 10 37.59 -22.52 18.84
N GLY A 11 36.63 -23.43 18.76
CA GLY A 11 35.76 -23.55 17.61
C GLY A 11 34.31 -23.37 18.06
N GLY A 12 33.74 -22.21 17.88
CA GLY A 12 32.33 -21.99 18.27
C GLY A 12 31.76 -20.59 18.10
N GLU A 13 32.44 -19.68 17.43
CA GLU A 13 31.95 -18.29 17.38
C GLU A 13 31.57 -17.74 15.98
N LYS A 14 31.57 -18.57 14.93
CA LYS A 14 31.21 -18.08 13.57
C LYS A 14 29.80 -18.34 13.13
N GLU A 15 29.10 -19.31 13.67
CA GLU A 15 27.70 -19.58 13.31
C GLU A 15 26.69 -18.66 14.00
N SER A 16 27.02 -18.06 15.13
CA SER A 16 26.07 -17.22 15.88
C SER A 16 25.89 -15.79 15.35
N LYS A 17 26.69 -15.34 14.38
CA LYS A 17 26.59 -13.96 13.83
C LYS A 17 25.70 -13.82 12.63
N GLU A 18 25.56 -14.84 11.78
CA GLU A 18 24.66 -14.83 10.65
C GLU A 18 23.20 -15.04 11.07
N GLU A 19 22.94 -15.88 12.04
CA GLU A 19 21.60 -16.01 12.64
C GLU A 19 21.13 -14.73 13.35
N ARG A 20 22.03 -13.97 13.98
CA ARG A 20 21.70 -12.67 14.60
C ARG A 20 21.40 -11.56 13.59
N MET A 21 21.89 -11.62 12.37
CA MET A 21 21.59 -10.61 11.34
C MET A 21 20.25 -10.86 10.63
N GLN A 22 19.81 -12.11 10.54
CA GLN A 22 18.46 -12.44 10.08
C GLN A 22 17.39 -12.07 11.11
N ASP A 23 17.68 -12.27 12.41
CA ASP A 23 16.78 -11.89 13.50
C ASP A 23 16.57 -10.37 13.62
N ALA A 24 17.55 -9.54 13.29
CA ALA A 24 17.42 -8.08 13.38
C ALA A 24 16.50 -7.49 12.31
N SER A 25 16.44 -8.08 11.11
CA SER A 25 15.51 -7.65 10.05
C SER A 25 14.07 -8.08 10.34
N GLU A 26 13.89 -9.25 10.97
CA GLU A 26 12.59 -9.72 11.45
C GLU A 26 12.05 -8.90 12.64
N GLU A 27 12.93 -8.41 13.51
CA GLU A 27 12.55 -7.62 14.69
C GLU A 27 12.03 -6.22 14.35
N THR A 28 12.46 -5.62 13.25
CA THR A 28 11.98 -4.31 12.78
C THR A 28 10.59 -4.41 12.17
N VAL A 29 10.30 -5.49 11.46
CA VAL A 29 8.95 -5.81 10.97
C VAL A 29 8.02 -6.15 12.15
N ARG A 30 8.51 -6.86 13.16
CA ARG A 30 7.76 -7.14 14.41
C ARG A 30 7.38 -5.89 15.19
N LYS A 31 8.21 -4.85 15.24
CA LYS A 31 7.89 -3.60 15.97
C LYS A 31 6.82 -2.77 15.29
N SER A 32 6.72 -2.78 13.98
CA SER A 32 5.63 -2.09 13.26
C SER A 32 4.29 -2.83 13.39
N VAL A 33 4.31 -4.17 13.45
CA VAL A 33 3.11 -5.00 13.67
C VAL A 33 2.66 -4.95 15.13
N GLN A 34 3.59 -4.90 16.10
CA GLN A 34 3.26 -4.76 17.53
C GLN A 34 2.71 -3.38 17.88
N ALA A 35 3.08 -2.30 17.19
CA ALA A 35 2.50 -0.98 17.41
C ALA A 35 1.01 -0.94 17.03
N ASN A 36 0.60 -1.69 16.01
CA ASN A 36 -0.81 -1.80 15.61
C ASN A 36 -1.63 -2.79 16.45
N THR A 37 -0.97 -3.80 17.07
CA THR A 37 -1.65 -4.78 17.93
C THR A 37 -1.80 -4.32 19.38
N LEU A 38 -0.93 -3.44 19.88
CA LEU A 38 -0.99 -2.92 21.25
C LEU A 38 -2.07 -1.85 21.46
N SER A 39 -2.65 -1.30 20.40
CA SER A 39 -3.79 -0.40 20.45
C SER A 39 -5.13 -1.13 20.77
N LEU A 40 -5.15 -2.46 20.68
CA LEU A 40 -6.34 -3.30 20.89
C LEU A 40 -6.60 -3.71 22.36
N HIS A 41 -5.74 -3.30 23.32
CA HIS A 41 -5.84 -3.75 24.71
C HIS A 41 -5.96 -2.62 25.74
N ARG A 42 -6.94 -1.71 25.55
CA ARG A 42 -7.31 -0.78 26.62
C ARG A 42 -8.82 -0.56 26.69
N GLY A 43 -9.49 -1.50 27.36
CA GLY A 43 -10.92 -1.36 27.64
C GLY A 43 -11.47 -2.49 28.53
N ASN A 44 -11.55 -2.23 29.82
CA ASN A 44 -12.38 -2.84 30.85
C ASN A 44 -12.16 -4.30 31.28
N THR A 45 -11.65 -4.38 32.51
CA THR A 45 -11.70 -5.51 33.43
C THR A 45 -13.12 -5.88 33.82
N SER A 46 -13.55 -7.07 33.44
CA SER A 46 -14.49 -7.88 34.24
C SER A 46 -13.93 -9.30 34.33
N GLU A 47 -14.08 -9.88 35.53
CA GLU A 47 -13.48 -11.12 35.97
C GLU A 47 -13.58 -12.25 34.93
N ALA A 48 -12.47 -12.62 34.32
CA ALA A 48 -12.32 -13.81 33.51
C ALA A 48 -11.14 -14.62 34.04
N SER A 49 -11.29 -15.94 34.00
CA SER A 49 -10.35 -16.97 34.39
C SER A 49 -8.90 -16.66 33.99
N PRO A 50 -7.89 -17.14 34.73
CA PRO A 50 -6.50 -16.82 34.41
C PRO A 50 -6.16 -17.23 32.97
N PRO A 51 -5.46 -16.36 32.21
CA PRO A 51 -5.10 -16.67 30.84
C PRO A 51 -4.23 -17.92 30.81
N MET A 52 -4.59 -18.90 29.99
CA MET A 52 -3.69 -19.99 29.64
C MET A 52 -2.46 -19.36 28.98
N PHE A 53 -1.31 -19.56 29.61
CA PHE A 53 -0.04 -19.11 29.05
C PHE A 53 0.20 -19.90 27.75
N ALA A 54 0.00 -19.26 26.60
CA ALA A 54 0.45 -19.80 25.33
C ALA A 54 1.97 -19.96 25.37
N SER A 55 2.50 -21.06 24.84
CA SER A 55 3.94 -21.26 24.75
C SER A 55 4.55 -20.19 23.82
N VAL A 56 5.84 -19.90 24.01
CA VAL A 56 6.56 -18.95 23.14
C VAL A 56 6.51 -19.41 21.68
N GLU A 57 6.53 -20.74 21.44
CA GLU A 57 6.39 -21.34 20.12
C GLU A 57 5.00 -21.08 19.50
N GLU A 58 3.92 -21.23 20.27
CA GLU A 58 2.56 -20.91 19.81
C GLU A 58 2.37 -19.43 19.49
N LEU A 59 3.00 -18.54 20.27
CA LEU A 59 3.00 -17.10 20.01
C LEU A 59 3.78 -16.77 18.72
N MET A 60 4.93 -17.41 18.51
CA MET A 60 5.73 -17.21 17.30
C MET A 60 5.02 -17.77 16.05
N GLU A 61 4.38 -18.92 16.14
CA GLU A 61 3.64 -19.49 15.03
C GLU A 61 2.42 -18.64 14.69
N THR A 62 1.71 -18.14 15.70
CA THR A 62 0.60 -17.21 15.51
C THR A 62 1.08 -15.90 14.85
N ALA A 63 2.19 -15.33 15.29
CA ALA A 63 2.77 -14.12 14.70
C ALA A 63 3.19 -14.32 13.23
N LYS A 64 3.81 -15.46 12.89
CA LYS A 64 4.13 -15.83 11.49
C LYS A 64 2.86 -15.98 10.66
N GLY A 65 1.84 -16.62 11.20
CA GLY A 65 0.54 -16.78 10.53
C GLY A 65 -0.11 -15.44 10.20
N VAL A 66 -0.13 -14.50 11.15
CA VAL A 66 -0.66 -13.13 10.94
C VAL A 66 0.16 -12.37 9.89
N THR A 67 1.49 -12.44 9.96
CA THR A 67 2.36 -11.77 8.98
C THR A 67 2.14 -12.30 7.56
N ASN A 68 2.05 -13.61 7.38
CA ASN A 68 1.79 -14.22 6.09
C ASN A 68 0.40 -13.86 5.55
N MET A 69 -0.62 -13.83 6.43
CA MET A 69 -1.97 -13.42 6.08
C MET A 69 -2.01 -11.95 5.62
N THR A 70 -1.35 -11.06 6.36
CA THR A 70 -1.27 -9.64 5.99
C THR A 70 -0.59 -9.44 4.64
N LEU A 71 0.49 -10.16 4.37
CA LEU A 71 1.19 -10.09 3.08
C LEU A 71 0.32 -10.62 1.93
N ALA A 72 -0.34 -11.76 2.12
CA ALA A 72 -1.25 -12.33 1.14
C ALA A 72 -2.41 -11.37 0.84
N HIS A 73 -3.01 -10.79 1.87
CA HIS A 73 -4.05 -9.78 1.79
C HIS A 73 -3.58 -8.55 0.99
N GLU A 74 -2.40 -8.01 1.33
CA GLU A 74 -1.81 -6.85 0.64
C GLU A 74 -1.61 -7.12 -0.85
N ILE A 75 -1.07 -8.27 -1.22
CA ILE A 75 -0.88 -8.66 -2.62
C ILE A 75 -2.22 -8.71 -3.37
N MET A 76 -3.30 -9.12 -2.72
CA MET A 76 -4.61 -9.25 -3.35
C MET A 76 -5.36 -7.93 -3.48
N VAL A 77 -5.35 -7.13 -2.43
CA VAL A 77 -6.13 -5.88 -2.33
C VAL A 77 -5.43 -4.72 -3.05
N ASN A 78 -4.12 -4.62 -2.91
CA ASN A 78 -3.32 -3.55 -3.49
C ASN A 78 -2.76 -3.95 -4.87
N GLN A 79 -3.35 -3.41 -5.95
CA GLN A 79 -2.84 -3.66 -7.32
C GLN A 79 -1.44 -3.10 -7.56
N ALA A 80 -1.12 -2.01 -6.87
CA ALA A 80 0.18 -1.35 -6.96
C ALA A 80 1.18 -1.93 -5.95
N PHE A 81 0.87 -3.09 -5.34
CA PHE A 81 1.81 -3.75 -4.45
C PHE A 81 3.05 -4.16 -5.21
N GLU A 82 4.16 -3.63 -4.75
CA GLU A 82 5.50 -3.93 -5.24
C GLU A 82 6.41 -4.23 -4.04
N VAL A 83 7.22 -5.27 -4.19
CA VAL A 83 8.33 -5.51 -3.27
C VAL A 83 9.35 -4.40 -3.49
N LYS A 84 9.70 -3.70 -2.42
CA LYS A 84 10.73 -2.65 -2.45
C LYS A 84 11.95 -3.12 -1.67
N PRO A 85 13.14 -2.65 -2.04
CA PRO A 85 14.32 -2.88 -1.23
C PRO A 85 14.09 -2.40 0.21
N ALA A 86 14.55 -3.18 1.19
CA ALA A 86 14.47 -2.77 2.58
C ALA A 86 15.39 -1.55 2.81
N GLU A 87 14.80 -0.38 2.94
CA GLU A 87 15.52 0.84 3.29
C GLU A 87 15.57 0.99 4.81
N LEU A 88 16.79 1.06 5.34
CA LEU A 88 16.98 1.38 6.74
C LEU A 88 16.71 2.88 6.98
N PRO A 89 16.06 3.25 8.09
CA PRO A 89 15.72 4.64 8.39
C PRO A 89 16.95 5.57 8.31
N GLU A 90 16.76 6.76 7.80
CA GLU A 90 17.82 7.77 7.76
C GLU A 90 18.30 8.10 9.18
N GLY A 91 19.63 8.07 9.36
CA GLY A 91 20.25 8.34 10.66
C GLY A 91 20.23 7.15 11.65
N SER A 92 19.66 5.99 11.30
CA SER A 92 19.72 4.80 12.15
C SER A 92 21.15 4.29 12.36
N VAL A 93 21.39 3.68 13.50
CA VAL A 93 22.69 3.08 13.82
C VAL A 93 23.00 1.93 12.86
N GLU A 94 22.00 1.14 12.52
CA GLU A 94 22.09 0.01 11.59
C GLU A 94 22.53 0.49 10.19
N ARG A 95 21.97 1.59 9.70
CA ARG A 95 22.37 2.19 8.41
C ARG A 95 23.84 2.63 8.44
N ARG A 96 24.25 3.32 9.51
CA ARG A 96 25.66 3.76 9.68
C ARG A 96 26.63 2.59 9.75
N VAL A 97 26.29 1.56 10.52
CA VAL A 97 27.10 0.35 10.62
C VAL A 97 27.22 -0.34 9.27
N LYS A 98 26.09 -0.49 8.54
CA LYS A 98 26.07 -1.06 7.19
C LYS A 98 26.94 -0.26 6.23
N GLU A 99 26.84 1.06 6.23
CA GLU A 99 27.66 1.94 5.36
C GLU A 99 29.15 1.85 5.68
N ILE A 100 29.52 1.83 6.97
CA ILE A 100 30.93 1.68 7.41
C ILE A 100 31.47 0.32 6.99
N MET A 101 30.72 -0.77 7.22
CA MET A 101 31.15 -2.13 6.85
C MET A 101 31.28 -2.28 5.34
N HIS A 102 30.32 -1.76 4.56
CA HIS A 102 30.39 -1.76 3.10
C HIS A 102 31.62 -0.99 2.62
N LYS A 103 31.84 0.21 3.16
CA LYS A 103 33.02 1.00 2.78
C LYS A 103 34.31 0.25 3.09
N ALA A 104 34.47 -0.26 4.30
CA ALA A 104 35.66 -1.00 4.73
C ALA A 104 35.91 -2.24 3.84
N PHE A 105 34.86 -2.94 3.43
CA PHE A 105 34.97 -4.09 2.54
C PHE A 105 35.51 -3.70 1.16
N TRP A 106 34.95 -2.63 0.54
CA TRP A 106 35.39 -2.18 -0.78
C TRP A 106 36.79 -1.57 -0.74
N ASP A 107 37.15 -0.84 0.30
CA ASP A 107 38.51 -0.30 0.52
C ASP A 107 39.52 -1.47 0.68
N CYS A 108 39.15 -2.52 1.39
CA CYS A 108 39.99 -3.73 1.52
C CYS A 108 40.17 -4.45 0.20
N LEU A 109 39.11 -4.63 -0.59
CA LEU A 109 39.17 -5.24 -1.91
C LEU A 109 40.09 -4.44 -2.85
N GLU A 110 39.97 -3.11 -2.83
CA GLU A 110 40.82 -2.23 -3.64
C GLU A 110 42.31 -2.36 -3.25
N ALA A 111 42.58 -2.38 -1.94
CA ALA A 111 43.95 -2.58 -1.44
C ALA A 111 44.53 -3.92 -1.90
N GLN A 112 43.77 -5.02 -1.80
CA GLN A 112 44.21 -6.36 -2.19
C GLN A 112 44.47 -6.47 -3.71
N LEU A 113 43.66 -5.85 -4.54
CA LEU A 113 43.87 -5.85 -5.97
C LEU A 113 45.08 -5.01 -6.42
N LYS A 114 45.52 -4.06 -5.57
CA LYS A 114 46.72 -3.22 -5.78
C LYS A 114 48.01 -3.82 -5.23
N GLU A 115 47.93 -4.91 -4.47
CA GLU A 115 49.10 -5.60 -3.94
C GLU A 115 49.98 -6.16 -5.08
N ASN A 116 51.23 -6.43 -4.79
CA ASN A 116 52.16 -7.01 -5.81
C ASN A 116 52.83 -8.26 -5.15
N PRO A 117 52.42 -9.51 -5.49
CA PRO A 117 51.36 -9.89 -6.42
C PRO A 117 49.94 -9.57 -5.88
N PRO A 118 48.97 -9.32 -6.79
CA PRO A 118 47.59 -9.05 -6.39
C PRO A 118 46.96 -10.22 -5.61
N SER A 119 46.18 -9.90 -4.57
CA SER A 119 45.42 -10.90 -3.82
C SER A 119 43.96 -10.90 -4.31
N TYR A 120 43.45 -12.05 -4.78
CA TYR A 120 42.14 -12.17 -5.41
C TYR A 120 41.09 -12.85 -4.51
N GLY A 121 41.42 -13.17 -3.24
CA GLY A 121 40.55 -13.96 -2.37
C GLY A 121 39.15 -13.38 -2.18
N HIS A 122 39.01 -12.06 -1.97
CA HIS A 122 37.72 -11.41 -1.87
C HIS A 122 37.02 -11.26 -3.22
N ALA A 123 37.76 -10.99 -4.29
CA ALA A 123 37.19 -10.89 -5.64
C ALA A 123 36.56 -12.22 -6.08
N ILE A 124 37.19 -13.35 -5.80
CA ILE A 124 36.65 -14.69 -6.14
C ILE A 124 35.36 -14.98 -5.37
N LYS A 125 35.26 -14.58 -4.09
CA LYS A 125 34.04 -14.72 -3.31
C LYS A 125 32.89 -13.89 -3.94
N LEU A 126 33.16 -12.65 -4.36
CA LEU A 126 32.19 -11.83 -5.07
C LEU A 126 31.76 -12.45 -6.40
N LEU A 127 32.72 -13.02 -7.17
CA LEU A 127 32.39 -13.72 -8.42
C LEU A 127 31.50 -14.97 -8.17
N ALA A 128 31.72 -15.67 -7.07
CA ALA A 128 30.86 -16.79 -6.66
C ALA A 128 29.43 -16.32 -6.38
N GLU A 129 29.26 -15.26 -5.61
CA GLU A 129 27.95 -14.68 -5.29
C GLU A 129 27.25 -14.15 -6.54
N ILE A 130 27.97 -13.49 -7.45
CA ILE A 130 27.43 -13.05 -8.74
C ILE A 130 26.96 -14.25 -9.56
N LYS A 131 27.76 -15.32 -9.65
CA LYS A 131 27.41 -16.57 -10.35
C LYS A 131 26.10 -17.14 -9.82
N GLU A 132 25.99 -17.32 -8.49
CA GLU A 132 24.79 -17.84 -7.86
C GLU A 132 23.58 -16.96 -8.15
N THR A 133 23.74 -15.64 -8.06
CA THR A 133 22.68 -14.68 -8.36
C THR A 133 22.23 -14.76 -9.82
N LEU A 134 23.15 -14.80 -10.78
CA LEU A 134 22.81 -14.95 -12.21
C LEU A 134 22.10 -16.28 -12.50
N LEU A 135 22.53 -17.36 -11.86
CA LEU A 135 21.88 -18.67 -12.00
C LEU A 135 20.47 -18.69 -11.39
N SER A 136 20.23 -17.91 -10.32
CA SER A 136 18.91 -17.79 -9.69
C SER A 136 17.86 -17.09 -10.57
N PHE A 137 18.28 -16.27 -11.54
CA PHE A 137 17.37 -15.64 -12.50
C PHE A 137 16.91 -16.58 -13.63
N LEU A 138 17.54 -17.74 -13.77
CA LEU A 138 17.24 -18.66 -14.86
C LEU A 138 16.05 -19.56 -14.54
N VAL A 139 15.02 -19.50 -15.38
CA VAL A 139 13.88 -20.41 -15.32
C VAL A 139 14.20 -21.74 -16.03
N PRO A 140 13.45 -22.83 -15.74
CA PRO A 140 13.57 -24.09 -16.46
C PRO A 140 13.47 -23.86 -17.98
N GLY A 141 14.44 -24.36 -18.75
CA GLY A 141 14.53 -24.18 -20.20
C GLY A 141 15.69 -23.30 -20.67
N HIS A 142 16.30 -22.50 -19.80
CA HIS A 142 17.46 -21.66 -20.15
C HIS A 142 18.81 -22.41 -20.09
N GLY A 143 18.87 -23.67 -20.54
CA GLY A 143 20.06 -24.52 -20.44
C GLY A 143 21.32 -23.92 -21.08
N ARG A 144 21.19 -23.21 -22.21
CA ARG A 144 22.35 -22.58 -22.90
C ARG A 144 22.97 -21.45 -22.06
N LEU A 145 22.13 -20.60 -21.44
CA LEU A 145 22.60 -19.50 -20.56
C LEU A 145 23.24 -20.08 -19.31
N ARG A 146 22.64 -21.12 -18.74
CA ARG A 146 23.21 -21.84 -17.59
C ARG A 146 24.60 -22.38 -17.89
N SER A 147 24.73 -23.14 -18.97
CA SER A 147 26.04 -23.68 -19.38
C SER A 147 27.06 -22.57 -19.62
N SER A 148 26.66 -21.47 -20.26
CA SER A 148 27.57 -20.33 -20.51
C SER A 148 28.04 -19.65 -19.21
N ILE A 149 27.15 -19.50 -18.22
CA ILE A 149 27.50 -18.94 -16.90
C ILE A 149 28.41 -19.90 -16.13
N GLU A 150 28.10 -21.19 -16.14
CA GLU A 150 28.86 -22.23 -15.42
C GLU A 150 30.28 -22.40 -16.02
N GLU A 151 30.41 -22.31 -17.35
CA GLU A 151 31.69 -22.45 -18.09
C GLU A 151 32.59 -21.21 -17.88
N VAL A 152 32.05 -20.00 -18.03
CA VAL A 152 32.86 -18.78 -17.91
C VAL A 152 33.18 -18.44 -16.47
N LEU A 153 32.24 -18.68 -15.56
CA LEU A 153 32.41 -18.48 -14.12
C LEU A 153 32.72 -19.81 -13.41
N ASP A 154 33.65 -20.58 -13.96
CA ASP A 154 34.20 -21.78 -13.31
C ASP A 154 35.12 -21.35 -12.17
N LEU A 155 34.66 -21.43 -10.93
CA LEU A 155 35.36 -20.95 -9.74
C LEU A 155 36.70 -21.69 -9.52
N PRO A 156 36.78 -23.04 -9.64
CA PRO A 156 38.05 -23.76 -9.61
C PRO A 156 39.09 -23.25 -10.63
N LEU A 157 38.67 -23.01 -11.87
CA LEU A 157 39.53 -22.46 -12.92
C LEU A 157 39.95 -21.02 -12.63
N ILE A 158 39.03 -20.19 -12.15
CA ILE A 158 39.29 -18.79 -11.74
C ILE A 158 40.30 -18.77 -10.58
N GLN A 159 40.16 -19.65 -9.60
CA GLN A 159 41.12 -19.78 -8.51
C GLN A 159 42.52 -20.16 -9.01
N GLN A 160 42.61 -21.14 -9.90
CA GLN A 160 43.90 -21.54 -10.51
C GLN A 160 44.53 -20.39 -11.32
N GLN A 161 43.72 -19.64 -12.08
CA GLN A 161 44.24 -18.47 -12.83
C GLN A 161 44.75 -17.39 -11.87
N ALA A 162 44.05 -17.15 -10.75
CA ALA A 162 44.48 -16.19 -9.73
C ALA A 162 45.81 -16.58 -9.10
N GLU A 163 45.99 -17.85 -8.74
CA GLU A 163 47.24 -18.38 -8.15
C GLU A 163 48.44 -18.28 -9.14
N ASN A 164 48.18 -18.37 -10.43
CA ASN A 164 49.21 -18.24 -11.49
C ASN A 164 49.36 -16.79 -12.01
N GLY A 165 48.66 -15.81 -11.43
CA GLY A 165 48.73 -14.42 -11.87
C GLY A 165 48.14 -14.16 -13.28
N ALA A 166 47.31 -15.07 -13.78
CA ALA A 166 46.72 -15.04 -15.13
C ALA A 166 45.23 -14.64 -15.12
N LEU A 167 44.68 -14.24 -13.97
CA LEU A 167 43.28 -13.89 -13.84
C LEU A 167 42.98 -12.51 -14.45
N ASP A 168 42.09 -12.49 -15.43
CA ASP A 168 41.55 -11.27 -16.05
C ASP A 168 40.16 -10.97 -15.52
N ILE A 169 40.09 -10.22 -14.43
CA ILE A 169 38.81 -9.79 -13.80
C ILE A 169 38.02 -8.87 -14.74
N SER A 170 38.69 -8.04 -15.53
CA SER A 170 38.01 -7.12 -16.44
C SER A 170 37.20 -7.88 -17.49
N ARG A 171 37.79 -8.93 -18.08
CA ARG A 171 37.09 -9.81 -19.02
C ARG A 171 35.89 -10.50 -18.39
N LEU A 172 36.04 -11.01 -17.15
CA LEU A 172 34.92 -11.63 -16.41
C LEU A 172 33.81 -10.62 -16.12
N SER A 173 34.16 -9.40 -15.72
CA SER A 173 33.20 -8.34 -15.46
C SER A 173 32.40 -7.93 -16.69
N HIS A 174 33.05 -7.83 -17.85
CA HIS A 174 32.37 -7.58 -19.13
C HIS A 174 31.37 -8.70 -19.51
N PHE A 175 31.77 -9.95 -19.28
CA PHE A 175 30.87 -11.09 -19.48
C PHE A 175 29.67 -11.01 -18.55
N ILE A 176 29.89 -10.71 -17.27
CA ILE A 176 28.83 -10.53 -16.27
C ILE A 176 27.83 -9.45 -16.68
N VAL A 177 28.32 -8.26 -17.06
CA VAL A 177 27.47 -7.15 -17.52
C VAL A 177 26.68 -7.52 -18.78
N GLY A 178 27.32 -8.24 -19.73
CA GLY A 178 26.63 -8.77 -20.90
C GLY A 178 25.54 -9.76 -20.58
N MET A 179 25.78 -10.65 -19.59
CA MET A 179 24.78 -11.62 -19.11
C MET A 179 23.63 -10.93 -18.36
N MET A 180 23.95 -9.94 -17.52
CA MET A 180 22.94 -9.11 -16.86
C MET A 180 22.03 -8.42 -17.87
N GLY A 181 22.59 -7.85 -18.95
CA GLY A 181 21.82 -7.24 -20.03
C GLY A 181 20.92 -8.21 -20.80
N SER A 182 21.25 -9.51 -20.79
CA SER A 182 20.39 -10.54 -21.39
C SER A 182 19.28 -11.04 -20.48
N LEU A 183 19.40 -10.79 -19.18
CA LEU A 183 18.50 -11.30 -18.14
C LEU A 183 17.67 -10.20 -17.47
N CYS A 184 18.02 -8.93 -17.63
CA CYS A 184 17.34 -7.81 -16.98
C CYS A 184 15.97 -7.50 -17.61
N ALA A 185 15.11 -6.86 -16.83
CA ALA A 185 13.90 -6.23 -17.36
C ALA A 185 14.27 -4.97 -18.18
N PRO A 186 13.46 -4.59 -19.19
CA PRO A 186 13.74 -3.41 -20.04
C PRO A 186 13.92 -2.09 -19.26
N CYS A 187 13.32 -1.98 -18.08
CA CYS A 187 13.51 -0.81 -17.22
C CYS A 187 14.93 -0.66 -16.65
N ARG A 188 15.78 -1.70 -16.79
CA ARG A 188 17.19 -1.70 -16.33
C ARG A 188 18.21 -1.48 -17.46
N ASP A 189 17.76 -1.33 -18.69
CA ASP A 189 18.68 -1.15 -19.84
C ASP A 189 19.62 0.05 -19.65
N GLU A 190 19.13 1.16 -19.10
CA GLU A 190 19.95 2.34 -18.79
C GLU A 190 20.99 2.04 -17.71
N ASP A 191 20.62 1.30 -16.66
CA ASP A 191 21.53 0.92 -15.58
C ASP A 191 22.63 0.00 -16.10
N ILE A 192 22.29 -0.98 -16.95
CA ILE A 192 23.26 -1.85 -17.61
C ILE A 192 24.21 -1.05 -18.52
N ASN A 193 23.72 -0.07 -19.25
CA ASN A 193 24.57 0.75 -20.10
C ASN A 193 25.55 1.61 -19.27
N LYS A 194 25.12 2.16 -18.13
CA LYS A 194 26.00 2.85 -17.19
C LYS A 194 27.12 1.94 -16.66
N LEU A 195 26.84 0.65 -16.42
CA LEU A 195 27.88 -0.30 -15.99
C LEU A 195 28.99 -0.45 -17.01
N LYS A 196 28.67 -0.42 -18.31
CA LYS A 196 29.65 -0.54 -19.40
C LYS A 196 30.61 0.66 -19.48
N GLU A 197 30.23 1.79 -18.92
CA GLU A 197 31.00 3.05 -18.93
C GLU A 197 32.00 3.14 -17.77
N ILE A 198 31.90 2.26 -16.76
CA ILE A 198 32.78 2.29 -15.59
C ILE A 198 34.10 1.60 -15.88
N PRO A 199 35.25 2.33 -15.93
CA PRO A 199 36.53 1.76 -16.31
C PRO A 199 37.20 0.98 -15.16
N ASP A 200 36.98 1.39 -13.91
CA ASP A 200 37.67 0.81 -12.76
C ASP A 200 36.91 -0.39 -12.20
N ILE A 201 37.68 -1.46 -11.91
CA ILE A 201 37.09 -2.77 -11.55
C ILE A 201 36.32 -2.76 -10.22
N VAL A 202 36.80 -2.07 -9.20
CA VAL A 202 36.15 -2.05 -7.87
C VAL A 202 34.86 -1.24 -7.91
N PRO A 203 34.81 0.00 -8.45
CA PRO A 203 33.56 0.68 -8.72
C PRO A 203 32.59 -0.11 -9.59
N LEU A 204 33.07 -0.81 -10.61
CA LEU A 204 32.26 -1.65 -11.49
C LEU A 204 31.63 -2.82 -10.72
N LEU A 205 32.40 -3.58 -9.95
CA LEU A 205 31.85 -4.67 -9.11
C LEU A 205 30.82 -4.17 -8.11
N LYS A 206 31.07 -3.03 -7.46
CA LYS A 206 30.10 -2.41 -6.56
C LYS A 206 28.80 -2.05 -7.27
N ALA A 207 28.90 -1.46 -8.47
CA ALA A 207 27.74 -1.11 -9.26
C ALA A 207 26.98 -2.35 -9.79
N ILE A 208 27.70 -3.43 -10.17
CA ILE A 208 27.11 -4.73 -10.54
C ILE A 208 26.21 -5.25 -9.40
N PHE A 209 26.71 -5.30 -8.17
CA PHE A 209 25.89 -5.75 -7.03
C PHE A 209 24.65 -4.89 -6.83
N SER A 210 24.79 -3.57 -6.92
CA SER A 210 23.64 -2.67 -6.81
C SER A 210 22.56 -2.95 -7.86
N VAL A 211 22.97 -3.20 -9.12
CA VAL A 211 22.01 -3.53 -10.19
C VAL A 211 21.46 -4.94 -10.04
N LEU A 212 22.25 -5.92 -9.60
CA LEU A 212 21.77 -7.27 -9.30
C LEU A 212 20.71 -7.28 -8.21
N ASP A 213 20.85 -6.46 -7.16
CA ASP A 213 19.84 -6.33 -6.13
C ASP A 213 18.53 -5.75 -6.66
N LEU A 214 18.60 -4.76 -7.57
CA LEU A 214 17.42 -4.26 -8.27
C LEU A 214 16.79 -5.33 -9.17
N MET A 215 17.58 -6.12 -9.87
CA MET A 215 17.08 -7.23 -10.70
C MET A 215 16.39 -8.31 -9.84
N LYS A 216 16.89 -8.61 -8.64
CA LYS A 216 16.20 -9.52 -7.68
C LYS A 216 14.81 -8.99 -7.33
N VAL A 217 14.69 -7.69 -7.08
CA VAL A 217 13.41 -7.03 -6.78
C VAL A 217 12.47 -7.09 -8.00
N ASP A 218 12.98 -6.83 -9.20
CA ASP A 218 12.19 -6.92 -10.44
C ASP A 218 11.66 -8.36 -10.65
N MET A 219 12.49 -9.38 -10.40
CA MET A 219 12.07 -10.78 -10.48
C MET A 219 11.01 -11.14 -9.42
N ALA A 220 11.15 -10.64 -8.20
CA ALA A 220 10.14 -10.83 -7.15
C ALA A 220 8.81 -10.18 -7.55
N ASN A 221 8.83 -8.96 -8.08
CA ASN A 221 7.65 -8.26 -8.57
C ASN A 221 6.99 -8.96 -9.76
N PHE A 222 7.80 -9.47 -10.69
CA PHE A 222 7.30 -10.29 -11.80
C PHE A 222 6.64 -11.57 -11.29
N ALA A 223 7.25 -12.27 -10.33
CA ALA A 223 6.67 -13.47 -9.73
C ALA A 223 5.34 -13.17 -9.03
N VAL A 224 5.26 -12.10 -8.22
CA VAL A 224 4.03 -11.65 -7.56
C VAL A 224 2.94 -11.36 -8.60
N SER A 225 3.26 -10.62 -9.65
CA SER A 225 2.31 -10.28 -10.72
C SER A 225 1.80 -11.51 -11.46
N SER A 226 2.68 -12.48 -11.73
CA SER A 226 2.35 -13.71 -12.46
C SER A 226 1.49 -14.66 -11.62
N ILE A 227 1.72 -14.73 -10.32
CA ILE A 227 1.03 -15.65 -9.40
C ILE A 227 -0.31 -15.05 -8.92
N ARG A 228 -0.44 -13.71 -8.88
CA ARG A 228 -1.62 -13.01 -8.34
C ARG A 228 -2.96 -13.56 -8.82
N PRO A 229 -3.21 -13.84 -10.12
CA PRO A 229 -4.49 -14.40 -10.57
C PRO A 229 -4.81 -15.76 -9.98
N HIS A 230 -3.77 -16.57 -9.70
CA HIS A 230 -3.92 -17.93 -9.17
C HIS A 230 -4.00 -17.95 -7.63
N LEU A 231 -3.50 -16.91 -6.96
CA LEU A 231 -3.53 -16.82 -5.50
C LEU A 231 -4.88 -16.39 -4.93
N MET A 232 -5.77 -15.81 -5.73
CA MET A 232 -7.03 -15.24 -5.24
C MET A 232 -7.83 -16.23 -4.39
N GLN A 233 -8.12 -17.41 -4.93
CA GLN A 233 -8.91 -18.40 -4.24
C GLN A 233 -8.19 -18.94 -2.99
N GLN A 234 -6.89 -19.21 -3.11
CA GLN A 234 -6.07 -19.70 -2.01
C GLN A 234 -5.95 -18.67 -0.88
N SER A 235 -5.81 -17.39 -1.21
CA SER A 235 -5.78 -16.30 -0.25
C SER A 235 -7.10 -16.17 0.51
N VAL A 236 -8.23 -16.23 -0.20
CA VAL A 236 -9.57 -16.21 0.40
C VAL A 236 -9.76 -17.38 1.38
N GLU A 237 -9.39 -18.59 0.98
CA GLU A 237 -9.50 -19.78 1.82
C GLU A 237 -8.57 -19.71 3.03
N TYR A 238 -7.34 -19.24 2.84
CA TYR A 238 -6.36 -19.08 3.91
C TYR A 238 -6.81 -18.06 4.96
N GLU A 239 -7.21 -16.84 4.52
CA GLU A 239 -7.70 -15.80 5.44
C GLU A 239 -8.95 -16.26 6.19
N ARG A 240 -9.90 -16.89 5.48
CA ARG A 240 -11.12 -17.43 6.07
C ARG A 240 -10.81 -18.49 7.14
N SER A 241 -9.90 -19.41 6.85
CA SER A 241 -9.50 -20.46 7.80
C SER A 241 -8.85 -19.85 9.05
N LYS A 242 -7.94 -18.91 8.87
CA LYS A 242 -7.28 -18.23 9.99
C LYS A 242 -8.24 -17.40 10.85
N PHE A 243 -9.19 -16.74 10.22
CA PHE A 243 -10.23 -16.02 10.94
C PHE A 243 -11.20 -16.97 11.67
N GLN A 244 -11.54 -18.10 11.07
CA GLN A 244 -12.34 -19.13 11.74
C GLN A 244 -11.65 -19.66 13.00
N GLU A 245 -10.34 -19.96 12.94
CA GLU A 245 -9.55 -20.36 14.11
C GLU A 245 -9.58 -19.28 15.21
N PHE A 246 -9.57 -18.01 14.83
CA PHE A 246 -9.67 -16.88 15.77
C PHE A 246 -11.06 -16.82 16.43
N VAL A 247 -12.12 -16.92 15.64
CA VAL A 247 -13.51 -16.90 16.14
C VAL A 247 -13.79 -18.08 17.09
N GLU A 248 -13.24 -19.27 16.82
CA GLU A 248 -13.38 -20.44 17.69
C GLU A 248 -12.70 -20.30 19.05
N LYS A 249 -11.61 -19.52 19.10
CA LYS A 249 -10.87 -19.27 20.35
C LYS A 249 -11.42 -18.11 21.17
N GLN A 250 -12.19 -17.20 20.57
CA GLN A 250 -12.71 -15.99 21.23
C GLN A 250 -14.22 -15.85 21.03
N PRO A 251 -15.03 -16.00 22.08
CA PRO A 251 -16.50 -15.95 21.98
C PRO A 251 -17.03 -14.62 21.41
N ASN A 252 -16.33 -13.51 21.65
CA ASN A 252 -16.76 -12.16 21.28
C ASN A 252 -16.06 -11.62 20.02
N ALA A 253 -15.52 -12.52 19.20
CA ALA A 253 -14.71 -12.16 18.04
C ALA A 253 -15.48 -11.51 16.88
N LEU A 254 -16.79 -11.35 16.99
CA LEU A 254 -17.68 -10.80 15.96
C LEU A 254 -18.66 -9.75 16.52
N ASP A 255 -18.52 -9.32 17.77
CA ASP A 255 -19.48 -8.42 18.44
C ASP A 255 -19.62 -7.08 17.70
N TYR A 256 -18.52 -6.47 17.28
CA TYR A 256 -18.55 -5.21 16.54
C TYR A 256 -19.02 -5.39 15.09
N THR A 257 -18.75 -6.52 14.48
CA THR A 257 -19.28 -6.87 13.16
C THR A 257 -20.81 -7.08 13.22
N GLU A 258 -21.31 -7.77 14.25
CA GLU A 258 -22.75 -7.95 14.48
C GLU A 258 -23.43 -6.58 14.70
N LYS A 259 -22.91 -5.75 15.59
CA LYS A 259 -23.40 -4.38 15.84
C LYS A 259 -23.41 -3.52 14.57
N TRP A 260 -22.33 -3.54 13.79
CA TRP A 260 -22.23 -2.80 12.53
C TRP A 260 -23.33 -3.17 11.53
N LEU A 261 -23.62 -4.47 11.39
CA LEU A 261 -24.68 -4.95 10.50
C LEU A 261 -26.08 -4.67 11.07
N GLU A 262 -26.31 -4.82 12.39
CA GLU A 262 -27.57 -4.47 13.07
C GLU A 262 -27.90 -2.98 12.90
N ASP A 263 -26.94 -2.11 13.16
CA ASP A 263 -27.10 -0.67 12.97
C ASP A 263 -27.43 -0.30 11.52
N THR A 264 -26.85 -1.04 10.56
CA THR A 264 -27.15 -0.83 9.14
C THR A 264 -28.58 -1.24 8.80
N VAL A 265 -29.02 -2.42 9.25
CA VAL A 265 -30.41 -2.89 9.07
C VAL A 265 -31.40 -1.93 9.71
N ARG A 266 -31.10 -1.42 10.91
CA ARG A 266 -31.93 -0.42 11.59
C ARG A 266 -32.07 0.86 10.77
N CYS A 267 -30.97 1.43 10.27
CA CYS A 267 -31.00 2.63 9.43
C CYS A 267 -31.78 2.42 8.12
N LEU A 268 -31.68 1.24 7.49
CA LEU A 268 -32.44 0.94 6.29
C LEU A 268 -33.95 0.84 6.58
N ARG A 269 -34.35 0.20 7.68
CA ARG A 269 -35.75 0.14 8.11
C ARG A 269 -36.33 1.52 8.43
N GLU A 270 -35.58 2.40 9.05
CA GLU A 270 -35.99 3.79 9.35
C GLU A 270 -36.17 4.61 8.07
N ALA A 271 -35.29 4.41 7.07
CA ALA A 271 -35.39 5.07 5.78
C ALA A 271 -36.64 4.62 5.01
N ASP A 272 -36.97 3.33 5.00
CA ASP A 272 -38.17 2.78 4.39
C ASP A 272 -39.48 3.23 5.10
N GLY A 273 -39.47 3.28 6.42
CA GLY A 273 -40.62 3.70 7.24
C GLY A 273 -41.00 5.18 7.05
N SER A 274 -40.06 6.03 6.59
CA SER A 274 -40.33 7.45 6.29
C SER A 274 -40.86 7.69 4.87
N SER A 275 -40.81 6.68 3.98
CA SER A 275 -41.26 6.72 2.60
C SER A 275 -42.60 5.98 2.46
N ALA A 276 -43.71 6.68 2.65
CA ALA A 276 -45.10 6.14 2.70
C ALA A 276 -45.62 5.57 1.36
N ALA A 277 -44.78 5.21 0.40
CA ALA A 277 -45.19 4.90 -0.97
C ALA A 277 -44.62 3.63 -1.64
N SER A 278 -43.77 2.84 -1.01
CA SER A 278 -43.39 1.55 -1.64
C SER A 278 -42.86 0.58 -0.57
N SER A 279 -43.67 -0.46 -0.30
CA SER A 279 -43.24 -1.66 0.46
C SER A 279 -42.35 -2.51 -0.45
N ASP A 280 -41.17 -2.00 -0.82
CA ASP A 280 -40.19 -2.79 -1.58
C ASP A 280 -39.32 -3.54 -0.60
N SER A 281 -39.60 -4.82 -0.39
CA SER A 281 -38.81 -5.76 0.41
C SER A 281 -37.35 -5.90 -0.10
N SER A 282 -36.99 -5.16 -1.14
CA SER A 282 -35.64 -5.20 -1.76
C SER A 282 -34.57 -4.51 -0.94
N SER A 283 -34.91 -3.56 -0.08
CA SER A 283 -33.97 -2.80 0.76
C SER A 283 -33.25 -3.67 1.79
N LEU A 284 -33.92 -4.71 2.32
CA LEU A 284 -33.40 -5.64 3.30
C LEU A 284 -32.77 -6.91 2.71
N LEU A 285 -32.59 -6.96 1.40
CA LEU A 285 -31.80 -8.06 0.81
C LEU A 285 -30.36 -8.05 1.35
N PRO A 286 -29.79 -9.21 1.68
CA PRO A 286 -28.44 -9.29 2.29
C PRO A 286 -27.37 -8.53 1.49
N LEU A 287 -27.45 -8.54 0.14
CA LEU A 287 -26.52 -7.83 -0.70
C LEU A 287 -26.62 -6.31 -0.52
N ASN A 288 -27.86 -5.80 -0.43
CA ASN A 288 -28.11 -4.38 -0.22
C ASN A 288 -27.65 -3.91 1.17
N VAL A 289 -27.97 -4.70 2.20
CA VAL A 289 -27.46 -4.44 3.56
C VAL A 289 -25.94 -4.39 3.58
N HIS A 290 -25.25 -5.35 2.94
CA HIS A 290 -23.80 -5.33 2.85
C HIS A 290 -23.28 -4.07 2.17
N ASN A 291 -23.81 -3.70 1.00
CA ASN A 291 -23.36 -2.51 0.27
C ASN A 291 -23.50 -1.24 1.10
N HIS A 292 -24.62 -1.07 1.79
CA HIS A 292 -24.84 0.07 2.70
C HIS A 292 -23.93 0.02 3.93
N ALA A 293 -23.69 -1.17 4.48
CA ALA A 293 -22.78 -1.35 5.60
C ALA A 293 -21.37 -0.86 5.26
N TYR A 294 -20.82 -1.26 4.10
CA TYR A 294 -19.51 -0.78 3.66
C TYR A 294 -19.47 0.72 3.37
N LEU A 295 -20.55 1.31 2.81
CA LEU A 295 -20.60 2.75 2.64
C LEU A 295 -20.55 3.51 3.96
N ARG A 296 -21.12 2.96 5.04
CA ARG A 296 -21.03 3.56 6.37
C ARG A 296 -19.60 3.60 6.90
N LEU A 297 -18.72 2.69 6.49
CA LEU A 297 -17.30 2.72 6.86
C LEU A 297 -16.57 3.95 6.31
N LEU A 298 -17.06 4.53 5.21
CA LEU A 298 -16.54 5.80 4.69
C LEU A 298 -17.02 7.04 5.44
N ARG A 299 -17.76 6.84 6.52
CA ARG A 299 -18.21 7.88 7.47
C ARG A 299 -18.05 7.42 8.92
N TRP A 300 -17.11 6.48 9.14
CA TRP A 300 -16.88 5.89 10.44
C TRP A 300 -16.24 6.89 11.39
N ASP A 301 -16.72 6.94 12.63
CA ASP A 301 -16.06 7.68 13.67
C ASP A 301 -14.98 6.82 14.34
N HIS A 302 -13.77 6.90 13.79
CA HIS A 302 -12.63 6.14 14.28
C HIS A 302 -12.18 6.48 15.71
N ALA A 303 -12.66 7.59 16.27
CA ALA A 303 -12.35 8.00 17.64
C ALA A 303 -13.30 7.38 18.68
N SER A 304 -14.57 7.22 18.31
CA SER A 304 -15.62 6.82 19.23
C SER A 304 -16.08 5.38 19.06
N ASP A 305 -16.08 4.86 17.82
CA ASP A 305 -16.63 3.54 17.52
C ASP A 305 -15.51 2.53 17.18
N PRO A 306 -15.46 1.38 17.86
CA PRO A 306 -14.58 0.29 17.51
C PRO A 306 -14.87 -0.22 16.10
N PHE A 307 -13.80 -0.44 15.31
CA PHE A 307 -13.95 -0.89 13.94
C PHE A 307 -14.35 -2.38 13.87
N PRO A 308 -15.24 -2.80 12.94
CA PRO A 308 -15.66 -4.19 12.85
C PRO A 308 -14.51 -5.14 12.60
N GLU A 309 -14.50 -6.31 13.27
CA GLU A 309 -13.38 -7.26 13.26
C GLU A 309 -13.07 -7.79 11.85
N THR A 310 -14.12 -8.01 11.04
CA THR A 310 -14.01 -8.54 9.67
C THR A 310 -13.39 -7.57 8.66
N VAL A 311 -13.26 -6.29 9.01
CA VAL A 311 -12.65 -5.25 8.17
C VAL A 311 -11.46 -4.56 8.84
N LEU A 312 -11.03 -5.06 10.00
CA LEU A 312 -9.99 -4.46 10.82
C LEU A 312 -8.64 -4.36 10.07
N MET A 313 -8.30 -5.34 9.24
CA MET A 313 -7.06 -5.34 8.45
C MET A 313 -7.02 -4.19 7.44
N ASP A 314 -8.18 -3.67 7.06
CA ASP A 314 -8.34 -2.60 6.07
C ASP A 314 -8.72 -1.25 6.70
N GLN A 315 -8.70 -1.14 8.03
CA GLN A 315 -9.11 0.08 8.74
C GLN A 315 -8.40 1.33 8.20
N VAL A 316 -7.08 1.27 8.03
CA VAL A 316 -6.30 2.40 7.50
C VAL A 316 -6.73 2.74 6.07
N ARG A 317 -6.97 1.74 5.22
CA ARG A 317 -7.44 1.94 3.84
C ARG A 317 -8.83 2.58 3.78
N PHE A 318 -9.75 2.14 4.65
CA PHE A 318 -11.08 2.77 4.76
C PHE A 318 -10.97 4.22 5.23
N GLN A 319 -10.09 4.50 6.19
CA GLN A 319 -9.85 5.87 6.67
C GLN A 319 -9.26 6.76 5.57
N GLU A 320 -8.29 6.28 4.81
CA GLU A 320 -7.74 7.00 3.65
C GLU A 320 -8.81 7.27 2.58
N MET A 321 -9.64 6.26 2.26
CA MET A 321 -10.75 6.43 1.31
C MET A 321 -11.85 7.37 1.84
N GLN A 322 -12.12 7.37 3.14
CA GLN A 322 -13.01 8.34 3.79
C GLN A 322 -12.46 9.76 3.59
N HIS A 323 -11.20 10.00 3.90
CA HIS A 323 -10.55 11.30 3.73
C HIS A 323 -10.61 11.77 2.28
N GLU A 324 -10.33 10.88 1.33
CA GLU A 324 -10.40 11.21 -0.10
C GLU A 324 -11.84 11.52 -0.53
N ALA A 325 -12.83 10.74 -0.09
CA ALA A 325 -14.23 11.01 -0.38
C ALA A 325 -14.70 12.37 0.16
N GLU A 326 -14.34 12.70 1.39
CA GLU A 326 -14.66 14.00 2.01
C GLU A 326 -13.99 15.17 1.27
N GLN A 327 -12.73 14.99 0.86
CA GLN A 327 -12.02 16.00 0.05
C GLN A 327 -12.69 16.21 -1.31
N LEU A 328 -13.12 15.13 -1.99
CA LEU A 328 -13.85 15.21 -3.26
C LEU A 328 -15.23 15.88 -3.09
N VAL A 329 -15.92 15.61 -1.98
CA VAL A 329 -17.19 16.28 -1.64
C VAL A 329 -16.98 17.78 -1.46
N LEU A 330 -15.95 18.19 -0.72
CA LEU A 330 -15.66 19.61 -0.49
C LEU A 330 -15.23 20.32 -1.79
N LEU A 331 -14.32 19.71 -2.55
CA LEU A 331 -13.85 20.20 -3.83
C LEU A 331 -15.02 20.39 -4.82
N SER A 332 -15.86 19.37 -5.00
CA SER A 332 -17.00 19.44 -5.90
C SER A 332 -18.06 20.44 -5.41
N SER A 333 -18.23 20.62 -4.12
CA SER A 333 -19.11 21.64 -3.53
C SER A 333 -18.65 23.05 -3.88
N VAL A 334 -17.36 23.33 -3.72
CA VAL A 334 -16.76 24.62 -4.09
C VAL A 334 -16.93 24.89 -5.59
N LEU A 335 -16.64 23.91 -6.44
CA LEU A 335 -16.78 24.04 -7.89
C LEU A 335 -18.24 24.24 -8.31
N LEU A 336 -19.20 23.59 -7.67
CA LEU A 336 -20.62 23.78 -7.92
C LEU A 336 -21.07 25.18 -7.51
N VAL A 337 -20.64 25.70 -6.37
CA VAL A 337 -20.89 27.09 -5.94
C VAL A 337 -20.35 28.09 -6.96
N VAL A 338 -19.13 27.90 -7.44
CA VAL A 338 -18.54 28.75 -8.48
C VAL A 338 -19.41 28.69 -9.75
N TYR A 339 -19.75 27.52 -10.23
CA TYR A 339 -20.55 27.32 -11.44
C TYR A 339 -21.93 28.00 -11.33
N THR A 340 -22.63 27.83 -10.21
CA THR A 340 -23.96 28.43 -10.01
C THR A 340 -23.90 29.95 -9.83
N THR A 341 -22.83 30.51 -9.31
CA THR A 341 -22.67 31.96 -9.13
C THR A 341 -22.26 32.67 -10.41
N THR A 342 -21.47 32.01 -11.26
CA THR A 342 -20.96 32.59 -12.51
C THR A 342 -21.87 32.33 -13.69
N GLY A 343 -22.73 31.31 -13.66
CA GLY A 343 -23.67 30.95 -14.70
C GLY A 343 -22.99 30.51 -16.00
N GLU A 344 -23.69 30.73 -17.11
CA GLU A 344 -23.25 30.30 -18.45
C GLU A 344 -21.94 30.95 -18.93
N ALA A 345 -21.54 32.08 -18.35
CA ALA A 345 -20.32 32.81 -18.74
C ALA A 345 -19.05 31.97 -18.67
N ILE A 346 -18.99 30.95 -17.79
CA ILE A 346 -17.82 30.07 -17.66
C ILE A 346 -17.96 28.75 -18.38
N SER A 347 -19.17 28.32 -18.75
CA SER A 347 -19.38 27.00 -19.38
C SER A 347 -18.77 26.90 -20.78
N GLY A 348 -18.50 28.02 -21.45
CA GLY A 348 -17.84 28.09 -22.76
C GLY A 348 -16.33 28.30 -22.73
N LEU A 349 -15.71 28.45 -21.55
CA LEU A 349 -14.27 28.76 -21.43
C LEU A 349 -13.43 27.46 -21.25
N PRO A 350 -12.69 27.02 -22.28
CA PRO A 350 -11.96 25.77 -22.22
C PRO A 350 -10.84 25.88 -21.18
N GLY A 351 -10.67 24.82 -20.38
CA GLY A 351 -9.60 24.70 -19.39
C GLY A 351 -9.83 25.45 -18.05
N LEU A 352 -10.80 26.38 -17.98
CA LEU A 352 -11.04 27.15 -16.75
C LEU A 352 -11.41 26.24 -15.57
N MET A 353 -12.36 25.32 -15.77
CA MET A 353 -12.79 24.41 -14.68
C MET A 353 -11.65 23.52 -14.17
N GLU A 354 -10.73 23.11 -15.04
CA GLU A 354 -9.56 22.33 -14.65
C GLU A 354 -8.57 23.20 -13.84
N THR A 355 -8.36 24.46 -14.25
CA THR A 355 -7.55 25.41 -13.49
C THR A 355 -8.13 25.67 -12.10
N LEU A 356 -9.44 25.92 -12.01
CA LEU A 356 -10.11 26.13 -10.71
C LEU A 356 -10.05 24.90 -9.83
N LYS A 357 -10.25 23.71 -10.41
CA LYS A 357 -10.09 22.42 -9.72
C LYS A 357 -8.68 22.28 -9.15
N ASN A 358 -7.65 22.54 -9.95
CA ASN A 358 -6.26 22.41 -9.52
C ASN A 358 -5.93 23.35 -8.36
N ILE A 359 -6.42 24.61 -8.41
CA ILE A 359 -6.26 25.57 -7.31
C ILE A 359 -6.86 25.01 -6.01
N VAL A 360 -8.10 24.52 -6.07
CA VAL A 360 -8.80 23.98 -4.89
C VAL A 360 -8.12 22.69 -4.39
N SER A 361 -7.76 21.78 -5.29
CA SER A 361 -7.10 20.51 -4.95
C SER A 361 -5.77 20.70 -4.23
N VAL A 362 -4.92 21.61 -4.73
CA VAL A 362 -3.63 21.90 -4.10
C VAL A 362 -3.82 22.50 -2.69
N MET A 363 -4.83 23.33 -2.51
CA MET A 363 -5.08 23.98 -1.21
C MET A 363 -5.75 23.06 -0.19
N LEU A 364 -6.41 22.00 -0.63
CA LEU A 364 -7.02 20.98 0.23
C LEU A 364 -6.11 19.73 0.40
N ALA A 365 -4.92 19.71 -0.21
CA ALA A 365 -4.06 18.53 -0.19
C ALA A 365 -3.72 18.07 1.25
N ASP A 366 -3.45 19.02 2.13
CA ASP A 366 -3.06 18.76 3.52
C ASP A 366 -4.24 18.78 4.51
N MET A 367 -5.48 18.58 4.03
CA MET A 367 -6.72 18.74 4.80
C MET A 367 -6.76 17.94 6.11
N TYR A 368 -6.03 16.84 6.20
CA TYR A 368 -6.02 15.95 7.38
C TYR A 368 -4.75 16.06 8.23
N THR A 369 -3.89 17.04 7.94
CA THR A 369 -2.75 17.33 8.83
C THR A 369 -3.22 18.07 10.09
N PRO A 370 -2.60 17.83 11.27
CA PRO A 370 -3.02 18.46 12.52
C PRO A 370 -2.97 19.99 12.54
N SER A 371 -2.18 20.59 11.66
CA SER A 371 -2.01 22.05 11.54
C SER A 371 -2.97 22.70 10.54
N PHE A 372 -3.80 21.91 9.82
CA PHE A 372 -4.67 22.43 8.78
C PHE A 372 -5.94 23.09 9.34
N SER A 373 -6.22 24.29 8.86
CA SER A 373 -7.46 25.02 9.15
C SER A 373 -8.34 25.07 7.90
N THR A 374 -9.41 24.26 7.88
CA THR A 374 -10.38 24.25 6.77
C THR A 374 -11.00 25.62 6.54
N GLN A 375 -11.24 26.38 7.60
CA GLN A 375 -11.81 27.73 7.53
C GLN A 375 -10.88 28.69 6.78
N GLU A 376 -9.60 28.71 7.13
CA GLU A 376 -8.60 29.56 6.50
C GLU A 376 -8.34 29.14 5.05
N ALA A 377 -8.29 27.84 4.80
CA ALA A 377 -8.14 27.29 3.46
C ALA A 377 -9.29 27.72 2.54
N LEU A 378 -10.54 27.58 2.96
CA LEU A 378 -11.71 27.97 2.17
C LEU A 378 -11.79 29.49 1.97
N ALA A 379 -11.41 30.30 2.95
CA ALA A 379 -11.31 31.75 2.80
C ALA A 379 -10.29 32.11 1.70
N THR A 380 -9.10 31.53 1.76
CA THR A 380 -8.02 31.73 0.78
C THR A 380 -8.41 31.20 -0.61
N ILE A 381 -9.07 30.04 -0.68
CA ILE A 381 -9.64 29.49 -1.92
C ILE A 381 -10.61 30.50 -2.53
N GLY A 382 -11.54 31.03 -1.74
CA GLY A 382 -12.52 32.01 -2.18
C GLY A 382 -11.86 33.26 -2.79
N GLU A 383 -10.77 33.74 -2.20
CA GLU A 383 -10.00 34.88 -2.74
C GLU A 383 -9.31 34.55 -4.05
N LYS A 384 -8.57 33.44 -4.10
CA LYS A 384 -7.87 33.00 -5.32
C LYS A 384 -8.82 32.74 -6.48
N LEU A 385 -9.94 32.06 -6.22
CA LEU A 385 -10.94 31.81 -7.25
C LEU A 385 -11.58 33.10 -7.78
N CYS A 386 -11.84 34.08 -6.89
CA CYS A 386 -12.34 35.41 -7.34
C CYS A 386 -11.35 36.17 -8.23
N VAL A 387 -10.05 36.05 -7.95
CA VAL A 387 -9.01 36.67 -8.78
C VAL A 387 -8.95 35.97 -10.15
N GLU A 388 -8.82 34.65 -10.15
CA GLU A 388 -8.73 33.84 -11.36
C GLU A 388 -9.94 34.03 -12.28
N LEU A 389 -11.15 33.95 -11.71
CA LEU A 389 -12.40 34.20 -12.45
C LEU A 389 -12.46 35.61 -13.04
N SER A 390 -12.10 36.63 -12.26
CA SER A 390 -12.10 38.01 -12.74
C SER A 390 -11.12 38.21 -13.88
N GLN A 391 -9.93 37.63 -13.79
CA GLN A 391 -8.90 37.69 -14.82
C GLN A 391 -9.35 36.96 -16.09
N CYS A 392 -9.86 35.75 -15.96
CA CYS A 392 -10.33 34.95 -17.09
C CYS A 392 -11.51 35.61 -17.80
N LEU A 393 -12.50 36.12 -17.07
CA LEU A 393 -13.61 36.86 -17.63
C LEU A 393 -13.17 38.09 -18.41
N SER A 394 -12.25 38.88 -17.86
CA SER A 394 -11.69 40.07 -18.51
C SER A 394 -10.96 39.74 -19.81
N GLN A 395 -10.18 38.65 -19.82
CA GLN A 395 -9.45 38.19 -21.02
C GLN A 395 -10.40 37.78 -22.17
N HIS A 396 -11.61 37.32 -21.84
CA HIS A 396 -12.60 36.89 -22.81
C HIS A 396 -13.66 37.98 -23.09
N GLY A 397 -13.43 39.22 -22.66
CA GLY A 397 -14.30 40.36 -22.96
C GLY A 397 -15.58 40.45 -22.11
N TYR A 398 -15.68 39.65 -21.05
CA TYR A 398 -16.76 39.74 -20.07
C TYR A 398 -16.45 40.77 -19.00
N SER A 399 -17.47 41.37 -18.41
CA SER A 399 -17.31 42.28 -17.28
C SER A 399 -16.77 41.53 -16.06
N PRO A 400 -15.75 42.06 -15.36
CA PRO A 400 -15.24 41.48 -14.12
C PRO A 400 -16.32 41.45 -13.05
N PHE A 401 -16.18 40.54 -12.06
CA PHE A 401 -17.11 40.49 -10.93
C PHE A 401 -17.15 41.82 -10.15
N SER A 402 -18.40 42.27 -9.86
CA SER A 402 -18.63 43.32 -8.89
C SER A 402 -18.16 42.95 -7.49
N ALA A 403 -17.91 43.93 -6.65
CA ALA A 403 -17.51 43.71 -5.27
C ALA A 403 -18.54 42.82 -4.52
N ASP A 404 -19.83 43.08 -4.75
CA ASP A 404 -20.92 42.29 -4.12
C ASP A 404 -20.92 40.85 -4.55
N ARG A 405 -20.71 40.54 -5.83
CA ARG A 405 -20.60 39.16 -6.35
C ARG A 405 -19.40 38.44 -5.75
N LYS A 406 -18.26 39.12 -5.63
CA LYS A 406 -17.06 38.55 -4.98
C LYS A 406 -17.33 38.22 -3.52
N THR A 407 -17.99 39.11 -2.79
CA THR A 407 -18.35 38.90 -1.39
C THR A 407 -19.34 37.74 -1.24
N THR A 408 -20.35 37.66 -2.10
CA THR A 408 -21.32 36.56 -2.11
C THR A 408 -20.64 35.24 -2.39
N LEU A 409 -19.79 35.16 -3.41
CA LEU A 409 -19.08 33.92 -3.77
C LEU A 409 -18.18 33.43 -2.63
N ARG A 410 -17.39 34.34 -2.03
CA ARG A 410 -16.56 34.01 -0.87
C ARG A 410 -17.38 33.49 0.31
N GLY A 411 -18.50 34.14 0.63
CA GLY A 411 -19.41 33.72 1.69
C GLY A 411 -19.99 32.33 1.43
N GLN A 412 -20.41 32.04 0.20
CA GLN A 412 -20.94 30.73 -0.19
C GLN A 412 -19.88 29.63 -0.14
N ILE A 413 -18.65 29.91 -0.60
CA ILE A 413 -17.52 28.98 -0.50
C ILE A 413 -17.21 28.67 0.97
N SER A 414 -17.07 29.71 1.83
CA SER A 414 -16.83 29.52 3.26
C SER A 414 -17.95 28.73 3.94
N ALA A 415 -19.21 28.91 3.52
CA ALA A 415 -20.35 28.17 4.06
C ALA A 415 -20.31 26.67 3.75
N THR A 416 -19.55 26.22 2.74
CA THR A 416 -19.40 24.78 2.45
C THR A 416 -18.59 24.04 3.54
N MET A 417 -17.94 24.75 4.46
CA MET A 417 -17.31 24.16 5.64
C MET A 417 -18.34 23.43 6.53
N GLN A 418 -19.55 23.98 6.62
CA GLN A 418 -20.58 23.44 7.51
C GLN A 418 -21.13 22.11 6.97
N PRO A 419 -21.20 21.05 7.79
CA PRO A 419 -21.70 19.74 7.37
C PRO A 419 -23.19 19.78 6.94
N ASP A 420 -23.96 20.73 7.47
CA ASP A 420 -25.37 20.91 7.16
C ASP A 420 -25.64 21.78 5.92
N ASN A 421 -24.61 22.34 5.28
CA ASN A 421 -24.72 23.09 4.05
C ASN A 421 -25.39 22.27 2.94
N SER A 422 -26.41 22.84 2.31
CA SER A 422 -27.24 22.15 1.29
C SER A 422 -26.43 21.67 0.08
N VAL A 423 -25.46 22.46 -0.38
CA VAL A 423 -24.60 22.10 -1.50
C VAL A 423 -23.67 20.95 -1.11
N ARG A 424 -23.06 21.00 0.09
CA ARG A 424 -22.21 19.93 0.60
C ARG A 424 -22.98 18.62 0.79
N LYS A 425 -24.19 18.67 1.38
CA LYS A 425 -25.09 17.50 1.50
C LYS A 425 -25.46 16.91 0.13
N LEU A 426 -25.73 17.77 -0.84
CA LEU A 426 -26.04 17.32 -2.20
C LEU A 426 -24.85 16.60 -2.86
N MET A 427 -23.65 17.16 -2.75
CA MET A 427 -22.44 16.52 -3.32
C MET A 427 -22.11 15.24 -2.61
N ASP A 428 -22.20 15.21 -1.29
CA ASP A 428 -21.99 14.00 -0.49
C ASP A 428 -22.99 12.89 -0.88
N SER A 429 -24.28 13.19 -0.96
CA SER A 429 -25.30 12.25 -1.42
C SER A 429 -24.99 11.69 -2.82
N ARG A 430 -24.52 12.53 -3.75
CA ARG A 430 -24.16 12.11 -5.11
C ARG A 430 -22.90 11.22 -5.13
N VAL A 431 -21.89 11.53 -4.33
CA VAL A 431 -20.69 10.69 -4.17
C VAL A 431 -21.07 9.31 -3.61
N GLN A 432 -21.89 9.28 -2.56
CA GLN A 432 -22.37 8.03 -1.96
C GLN A 432 -23.21 7.21 -2.95
N SER A 433 -24.12 7.84 -3.67
CA SER A 433 -24.93 7.15 -4.70
C SER A 433 -24.07 6.58 -5.82
N TYR A 434 -23.01 7.28 -6.23
CA TYR A 434 -22.07 6.79 -7.24
C TYR A 434 -21.27 5.58 -6.73
N LEU A 435 -20.77 5.63 -5.50
CA LEU A 435 -20.05 4.53 -4.88
C LEU A 435 -20.95 3.30 -4.69
N LEU A 436 -22.20 3.49 -4.26
CA LEU A 436 -23.19 2.42 -4.15
C LEU A 436 -23.45 1.77 -5.50
N ALA A 437 -23.77 2.57 -6.52
CA ALA A 437 -23.99 2.07 -7.88
C ALA A 437 -22.76 1.35 -8.45
N SER A 438 -21.55 1.75 -8.04
CA SER A 438 -20.30 1.08 -8.43
C SER A 438 -20.16 -0.30 -7.78
N LEU A 439 -20.61 -0.47 -6.53
CA LEU A 439 -20.66 -1.79 -5.87
C LEU A 439 -21.68 -2.72 -6.51
N GLU A 440 -22.84 -2.19 -6.91
CA GLU A 440 -23.91 -2.95 -7.58
C GLU A 440 -23.52 -3.33 -9.00
N SER A 441 -22.88 -2.40 -9.73
CA SER A 441 -22.45 -2.63 -11.11
C SER A 441 -21.20 -3.48 -11.26
N SER A 442 -20.55 -3.86 -10.17
CA SER A 442 -19.40 -4.79 -10.21
C SER A 442 -19.75 -6.13 -10.89
N GLN A 443 -21.02 -6.47 -11.00
CA GLN A 443 -21.56 -7.58 -11.80
C GLN A 443 -21.80 -7.23 -13.28
N HIS A 444 -21.79 -5.95 -13.64
CA HIS A 444 -22.02 -5.45 -15.00
C HIS A 444 -20.76 -4.79 -15.56
N LYS A 445 -20.47 -5.00 -16.85
CA LYS A 445 -19.23 -4.55 -17.51
C LYS A 445 -19.14 -3.02 -17.73
N THR A 446 -20.16 -2.25 -17.41
CA THR A 446 -20.19 -0.80 -17.66
C THR A 446 -20.23 -0.01 -16.36
N PRO A 447 -19.31 0.96 -16.17
CA PRO A 447 -19.33 1.81 -14.98
C PRO A 447 -20.61 2.67 -14.94
N PRO A 448 -21.13 3.00 -13.76
CA PRO A 448 -22.32 3.85 -13.64
C PRO A 448 -22.05 5.26 -14.20
N PRO A 449 -23.09 5.95 -14.69
CA PRO A 449 -22.94 7.32 -15.15
C PRO A 449 -22.60 8.26 -13.97
N LEU A 450 -21.76 9.26 -14.25
CA LEU A 450 -21.41 10.26 -13.23
C LEU A 450 -22.61 11.17 -12.93
N PRO A 451 -23.00 11.36 -11.66
CA PRO A 451 -24.01 12.32 -11.27
C PRO A 451 -23.59 13.76 -11.65
N GLY A 452 -24.61 14.62 -11.92
CA GLY A 452 -24.36 16.03 -12.24
C GLY A 452 -23.54 16.73 -11.14
N GLY A 453 -22.67 17.67 -11.54
CA GLY A 453 -21.79 18.38 -10.63
C GLY A 453 -20.50 17.64 -10.23
N LEU A 454 -20.40 16.32 -10.45
CA LEU A 454 -19.21 15.52 -10.17
C LEU A 454 -18.30 15.32 -11.39
N VAL A 455 -18.69 15.83 -12.56
CA VAL A 455 -17.89 15.70 -13.79
C VAL A 455 -16.44 16.22 -13.63
N PRO A 456 -16.20 17.38 -12.98
CA PRO A 456 -14.83 17.88 -12.79
C PRO A 456 -13.93 16.96 -11.96
N VAL A 457 -14.49 16.20 -11.02
CA VAL A 457 -13.78 15.25 -10.14
C VAL A 457 -13.97 13.79 -10.59
N GLY A 458 -14.48 13.58 -11.79
CA GLY A 458 -14.92 12.26 -12.26
C GLY A 458 -13.81 11.24 -12.41
N ARG A 459 -12.57 11.65 -12.66
CA ARG A 459 -11.42 10.76 -12.74
C ARG A 459 -11.08 10.22 -11.34
N GLU A 460 -10.90 11.10 -10.38
CA GLU A 460 -10.54 10.78 -9.00
C GLU A 460 -11.64 9.93 -8.35
N LEU A 461 -12.89 10.30 -8.55
CA LEU A 461 -14.04 9.54 -8.03
C LEU A 461 -14.12 8.12 -8.63
N LYS A 462 -13.79 7.94 -9.91
CA LYS A 462 -13.71 6.61 -10.53
C LYS A 462 -12.58 5.77 -9.95
N GLU A 463 -11.41 6.37 -9.75
CA GLU A 463 -10.26 5.71 -9.13
C GLU A 463 -10.58 5.26 -7.69
N LEU A 464 -11.21 6.12 -6.89
CA LEU A 464 -11.70 5.80 -5.56
C LEU A 464 -12.72 4.64 -5.60
N ALA A 465 -13.72 4.71 -6.50
CA ALA A 465 -14.75 3.68 -6.63
C ALA A 465 -14.17 2.31 -7.01
N VAL A 466 -13.16 2.27 -7.88
CA VAL A 466 -12.47 1.03 -8.26
C VAL A 466 -11.73 0.42 -7.08
N ARG A 467 -10.99 1.23 -6.31
CA ARG A 467 -10.28 0.77 -5.11
C ARG A 467 -11.25 0.28 -4.04
N PHE A 468 -12.31 1.06 -3.78
CA PHE A 468 -13.36 0.72 -2.82
C PHE A 468 -14.07 -0.59 -3.20
N SER A 469 -14.52 -0.72 -4.46
CA SER A 469 -15.22 -1.93 -4.92
C SER A 469 -14.34 -3.18 -4.85
N ARG A 470 -13.06 -3.05 -5.15
CA ARG A 470 -12.10 -4.17 -5.04
C ARG A 470 -11.98 -4.65 -3.61
N LEU A 471 -11.73 -3.72 -2.68
CA LEU A 471 -11.59 -4.01 -1.28
C LEU A 471 -12.84 -4.68 -0.71
N VAL A 472 -14.00 -4.10 -0.97
CA VAL A 472 -15.30 -4.61 -0.55
C VAL A 472 -15.56 -6.01 -1.13
N ASN A 473 -15.29 -6.22 -2.41
CA ASN A 473 -15.53 -7.52 -3.06
C ASN A 473 -14.61 -8.61 -2.51
N PHE A 474 -13.34 -8.30 -2.27
CA PHE A 474 -12.42 -9.24 -1.64
C PHE A 474 -12.86 -9.59 -0.22
N ASN A 475 -13.20 -8.60 0.59
CA ASN A 475 -13.68 -8.80 1.95
C ASN A 475 -14.97 -9.65 1.98
N LYS A 476 -15.93 -9.38 1.07
CA LYS A 476 -17.13 -10.22 0.92
C LYS A 476 -16.79 -11.68 0.60
N LEU A 477 -15.81 -11.92 -0.27
CA LEU A 477 -15.40 -13.28 -0.60
C LEU A 477 -14.84 -14.01 0.62
N VAL A 478 -14.02 -13.35 1.43
CA VAL A 478 -13.42 -13.94 2.64
C VAL A 478 -14.49 -14.19 3.71
N PHE A 479 -15.28 -13.18 4.06
CA PHE A 479 -16.13 -13.17 5.26
C PHE A 479 -17.61 -13.52 5.02
N SER A 480 -18.01 -13.82 3.77
CA SER A 480 -19.40 -14.17 3.42
C SER A 480 -20.06 -15.20 4.35
N PRO A 481 -19.39 -16.31 4.77
CA PRO A 481 -20.03 -17.28 5.66
C PRO A 481 -20.39 -16.72 7.05
N PHE A 482 -19.59 -15.76 7.55
CA PHE A 482 -19.86 -15.11 8.83
C PHE A 482 -21.01 -14.11 8.69
N TYR A 483 -20.97 -13.26 7.67
CA TYR A 483 -22.03 -12.30 7.40
C TYR A 483 -23.39 -12.95 7.17
N GLN A 484 -23.45 -14.07 6.46
CA GLN A 484 -24.70 -14.81 6.23
C GLN A 484 -25.32 -15.29 7.55
N LYS A 485 -24.50 -15.83 8.46
CA LYS A 485 -24.97 -16.28 9.78
C LYS A 485 -25.52 -15.11 10.60
N ILE A 486 -24.80 -13.98 10.64
CA ILE A 486 -25.18 -12.80 11.39
C ILE A 486 -26.47 -12.20 10.81
N LEU A 487 -26.55 -11.97 9.50
CA LEU A 487 -27.72 -11.39 8.88
C LEU A 487 -28.95 -12.31 8.97
N HIS A 488 -28.77 -13.61 8.88
CA HIS A 488 -29.89 -14.55 9.11
C HIS A 488 -30.45 -14.39 10.52
N LYS A 489 -29.60 -14.30 11.54
CA LYS A 489 -30.00 -14.03 12.93
C LYS A 489 -30.75 -12.71 13.06
N ILE A 490 -30.19 -11.59 12.54
CA ILE A 490 -30.76 -10.25 12.66
C ILE A 490 -32.12 -10.14 11.94
N LEU A 491 -32.24 -10.73 10.76
CA LEU A 491 -33.46 -10.62 9.96
C LEU A 491 -34.58 -11.53 10.48
N THR A 492 -34.24 -12.71 11.05
CA THR A 492 -35.24 -13.61 11.62
C THR A 492 -35.71 -13.21 13.02
N THR A 493 -34.81 -12.64 13.87
CA THR A 493 -35.20 -12.14 15.20
C THR A 493 -36.01 -10.84 15.16
N GLY A 494 -35.92 -10.09 14.06
CA GLY A 494 -36.71 -8.87 13.85
C GLY A 494 -38.17 -9.08 13.40
N GLU A 495 -38.60 -10.34 13.17
CA GLU A 495 -39.96 -10.71 12.76
C GLU A 495 -40.83 -11.21 13.93
N SER A 496 -40.34 -11.16 15.18
CA SER A 496 -41.20 -11.50 16.34
C SER A 496 -42.12 -10.32 16.66
N PRO A 497 -43.48 -10.54 16.71
CA PRO A 497 -44.49 -9.52 16.83
C PRO A 497 -44.47 -8.80 18.19
#